data_d6bdd493ef87e00b79ae6349a2c824cf
#
_entry.id   d6bdd493ef87e00b79ae6349a2c824cf
#
_cell.length_a   1.000
_cell.length_b   1.000
_cell.length_c   1.000
_cell.angle_alpha   90.00
_cell.angle_beta   90.00
_cell.angle_gamma   90.00
#
_symmetry.space_group_name_H-M   'P 1'
#
loop_
_entity.id
_entity.type
_entity.pdbx_description
1 polymer ?
#
loop_
_entity_poly.entity_id
_entity_poly.type
_entity_poly.pdbx_seq_one_letter_code
_entity_poly.pdbx_strand_id
1 'polypeptide(L)'
;MRLSTASLALAAVLAAPAIAMAPSAIAGRDRTPDQANALFQARKTWVKDSYQRRLALLRTHQRCIDAAASADALKGCRQEKKKARKSLKRDHRAYMNQVREKLGLPVRSGKKRNAK
;
A
#
# COMPACT_ATOMS: atom_id res chain seq x y z
N MET A 1 16.88 53.29 61.41
CA MET A 1 15.69 52.40 61.39
C MET A 1 15.11 52.46 60.01
N ARG A 2 15.30 51.43 59.25
CA ARG A 2 14.40 50.96 58.17
C ARG A 2 15.07 49.76 57.54
N LEU A 3 14.55 48.61 57.84
CA LEU A 3 14.89 47.31 57.26
C LEU A 3 14.29 47.23 55.86
N SER A 4 15.14 47.11 54.82
CA SER A 4 14.70 46.79 53.48
C SER A 4 14.86 45.30 53.26
N THR A 5 13.73 44.62 53.24
CA THR A 5 13.64 43.22 52.86
C THR A 5 13.73 43.08 51.35
N ALA A 6 14.86 42.59 50.86
CA ALA A 6 15.01 42.20 49.44
C ALA A 6 14.37 40.85 49.23
N SER A 7 13.24 40.84 48.51
CA SER A 7 12.59 39.62 48.04
C SER A 7 13.35 39.04 46.86
N LEU A 8 14.01 37.91 47.07
CA LEU A 8 14.58 37.07 46.02
C LEU A 8 13.48 36.28 45.34
N ALA A 9 13.10 36.68 44.15
CA ALA A 9 12.21 35.88 43.29
C ALA A 9 13.05 34.81 42.63
N LEU A 10 12.85 33.54 43.10
CA LEU A 10 13.37 32.36 42.40
C LEU A 10 12.47 32.11 41.20
N ALA A 11 12.95 32.42 40.00
CA ALA A 11 12.36 31.97 38.76
C ALA A 11 12.77 30.51 38.51
N ALA A 12 11.91 29.58 38.81
CA ALA A 12 12.08 28.19 38.43
C ALA A 12 11.76 28.03 36.94
N VAL A 13 12.82 27.94 36.15
CA VAL A 13 12.71 27.56 34.73
C VAL A 13 12.45 26.05 34.69
N LEU A 14 11.21 25.68 34.52
CA LEU A 14 10.83 24.32 34.19
C LEU A 14 11.19 24.04 32.72
N ALA A 15 12.38 23.52 32.49
CA ALA A 15 12.73 22.92 31.22
C ALA A 15 11.92 21.64 31.05
N ALA A 16 10.84 21.73 30.29
CA ALA A 16 10.11 20.53 29.88
C ALA A 16 11.03 19.73 28.93
N PRO A 17 11.31 18.45 29.21
CA PRO A 17 11.96 17.60 28.23
C PRO A 17 11.02 17.46 27.02
N ALA A 18 11.41 18.02 25.89
CA ALA A 18 10.79 17.67 24.62
C ALA A 18 11.05 16.17 24.41
N ILE A 19 10.04 15.35 24.68
CA ILE A 19 10.07 13.96 24.28
C ILE A 19 9.99 13.98 22.76
N ALA A 20 11.15 13.97 22.12
CA ALA A 20 11.24 13.69 20.71
C ALA A 20 10.75 12.26 20.54
N MET A 21 9.48 12.08 20.16
CA MET A 21 9.00 10.82 19.64
C MET A 21 9.77 10.57 18.36
N ALA A 22 10.83 9.78 18.44
CA ALA A 22 11.48 9.26 17.27
C ALA A 22 10.43 8.42 16.52
N PRO A 23 10.15 8.71 15.23
CA PRO A 23 9.28 7.84 14.47
C PRO A 23 9.92 6.46 14.48
N SER A 24 9.18 5.47 14.96
CA SER A 24 9.63 4.09 14.92
C SER A 24 9.90 3.72 13.48
N ALA A 25 11.17 3.67 13.09
CA ALA A 25 11.61 3.19 11.80
C ALA A 25 11.30 1.71 11.73
N ILE A 26 10.07 1.37 11.30
CA ILE A 26 9.75 0.01 10.90
C ILE A 26 10.44 -0.18 9.56
N ALA A 27 11.43 -1.07 9.51
CA ALA A 27 12.28 -1.38 8.39
C ALA A 27 11.51 -1.33 7.03
N GLY A 28 11.93 -0.44 6.13
CA GLY A 28 11.42 -0.31 4.75
C GLY A 28 10.15 0.52 4.59
N ARG A 29 9.74 1.34 5.56
CA ARG A 29 8.50 2.12 5.48
C ARG A 29 8.65 3.60 5.81
N ASP A 30 9.69 4.22 5.33
CA ASP A 30 9.88 5.67 5.43
C ASP A 30 8.91 6.39 4.48
N ARG A 31 7.60 6.33 4.80
CA ARG A 31 6.56 7.04 4.08
C ARG A 31 5.97 8.10 4.96
N THR A 32 5.80 9.29 4.40
CA THR A 32 5.01 10.32 5.06
C THR A 32 3.53 9.88 5.12
N PRO A 33 2.73 10.43 6.05
CA PRO A 33 1.28 10.19 6.09
C PRO A 33 0.60 10.54 4.76
N ASP A 34 1.02 11.61 4.10
CA ASP A 34 0.48 12.03 2.80
C ASP A 34 0.78 11.02 1.69
N GLN A 35 2.00 10.49 1.65
CA GLN A 35 2.37 9.43 0.72
C GLN A 35 1.55 8.14 0.97
N ALA A 36 1.33 7.79 2.22
CA ALA A 36 0.52 6.64 2.60
C ALA A 36 -0.94 6.81 2.15
N ASN A 37 -1.51 8.00 2.36
CA ASN A 37 -2.86 8.34 1.91
C ASN A 37 -2.97 8.32 0.37
N ALA A 38 -2.02 8.92 -0.33
CA ALA A 38 -1.99 8.92 -1.79
C ALA A 38 -1.94 7.50 -2.37
N LEU A 39 -1.14 6.60 -1.78
CA LEU A 39 -1.10 5.19 -2.16
C LEU A 39 -2.42 4.46 -1.87
N PHE A 40 -3.08 4.79 -0.77
CA PHE A 40 -4.39 4.24 -0.44
C PHE A 40 -5.43 4.67 -1.48
N GLN A 41 -5.50 5.96 -1.81
CA GLN A 41 -6.44 6.48 -2.83
C GLN A 41 -6.16 5.87 -4.21
N ALA A 42 -4.90 5.71 -4.58
CA ALA A 42 -4.53 5.05 -5.83
C ALA A 42 -5.00 3.59 -5.89
N ARG A 43 -4.86 2.84 -4.80
CA ARG A 43 -5.40 1.47 -4.72
C ARG A 43 -6.91 1.44 -4.82
N LYS A 44 -7.59 2.34 -4.14
CA LYS A 44 -9.04 2.45 -4.19
C LYS A 44 -9.53 2.75 -5.61
N THR A 45 -8.87 3.67 -6.30
CA THR A 45 -9.15 3.98 -7.70
C THR A 45 -8.95 2.76 -8.58
N TRP A 46 -7.81 2.07 -8.47
CA TRP A 46 -7.55 0.83 -9.21
C TRP A 46 -8.63 -0.23 -8.99
N VAL A 47 -9.04 -0.44 -7.74
CA VAL A 47 -10.09 -1.43 -7.42
C VAL A 47 -11.40 -1.10 -8.12
N LYS A 48 -11.80 0.17 -8.14
CA LYS A 48 -13.01 0.64 -8.82
C LYS A 48 -12.89 0.48 -10.34
N ASP A 49 -11.81 0.97 -10.94
CA ASP A 49 -11.62 0.98 -12.39
C ASP A 49 -11.45 -0.44 -12.95
N SER A 50 -10.80 -1.34 -12.19
CA SER A 50 -10.61 -2.73 -12.60
C SER A 50 -11.81 -3.64 -12.32
N TYR A 51 -12.86 -3.15 -11.70
CA TYR A 51 -14.03 -3.96 -11.30
C TYR A 51 -14.69 -4.64 -12.50
N GLN A 52 -14.97 -3.90 -13.58
CA GLN A 52 -15.58 -4.46 -14.79
C GLN A 52 -14.69 -5.50 -15.48
N ARG A 53 -13.39 -5.28 -15.47
CA ARG A 53 -12.41 -6.27 -16.00
C ARG A 53 -12.45 -7.58 -15.19
N ARG A 54 -12.59 -7.49 -13.87
CA ARG A 54 -12.72 -8.66 -12.99
C ARG A 54 -14.01 -9.41 -13.23
N LEU A 55 -15.12 -8.70 -13.40
CA LEU A 55 -16.41 -9.31 -13.76
C LEU A 55 -16.34 -10.01 -15.11
N ALA A 56 -15.76 -9.38 -16.13
CA ALA A 56 -15.57 -9.97 -17.45
C ALA A 56 -14.72 -11.25 -17.38
N LEU A 57 -13.65 -11.25 -16.57
CA LEU A 57 -12.82 -12.44 -16.35
C LEU A 57 -13.63 -13.59 -15.73
N LEU A 58 -14.43 -13.31 -14.71
CA LEU A 58 -15.26 -14.30 -14.05
C LEU A 58 -16.34 -14.86 -14.99
N ARG A 59 -17.00 -14.01 -15.78
CA ARG A 59 -17.99 -14.42 -16.79
C ARG A 59 -17.38 -15.29 -17.88
N THR A 60 -16.20 -14.94 -18.37
CA THR A 60 -15.47 -15.74 -19.35
C THR A 60 -15.09 -17.09 -18.78
N HIS A 61 -14.63 -17.12 -17.53
CA HIS A 61 -14.32 -18.38 -16.86
C HIS A 61 -15.55 -19.27 -16.66
N GLN A 62 -16.68 -18.69 -16.26
CA GLN A 62 -17.95 -19.42 -16.13
C GLN A 62 -18.37 -20.04 -17.46
N ARG A 63 -18.41 -19.24 -18.54
CA ARG A 63 -18.75 -19.77 -19.88
C ARG A 63 -17.82 -20.89 -20.33
N CYS A 64 -16.52 -20.78 -20.02
CA CYS A 64 -15.57 -21.86 -20.31
C CYS A 64 -15.89 -23.14 -19.54
N ILE A 65 -16.22 -23.03 -18.25
CA ILE A 65 -16.60 -24.17 -17.42
C ILE A 65 -17.89 -24.81 -17.94
N ASP A 66 -18.91 -24.03 -18.26
CA ASP A 66 -20.22 -24.51 -18.76
C ASP A 66 -20.07 -25.24 -20.10
N ALA A 67 -19.14 -24.84 -20.95
CA ALA A 67 -18.81 -25.44 -22.22
C ALA A 67 -17.85 -26.65 -22.12
N ALA A 68 -17.21 -26.86 -20.98
CA ALA A 68 -16.21 -27.93 -20.82
C ALA A 68 -16.87 -29.33 -20.78
N ALA A 69 -16.52 -30.14 -21.77
CA ALA A 69 -17.04 -31.51 -21.88
C ALA A 69 -16.06 -32.59 -21.36
N SER A 70 -14.90 -32.21 -20.85
CA SER A 70 -13.87 -33.12 -20.36
C SER A 70 -13.05 -32.49 -19.20
N ALA A 71 -12.33 -33.35 -18.47
CA ALA A 71 -11.41 -32.90 -17.43
C ALA A 71 -10.28 -32.04 -18.00
N ASP A 72 -9.79 -32.35 -19.20
CA ASP A 72 -8.75 -31.55 -19.87
C ASP A 72 -9.26 -30.17 -20.30
N ALA A 73 -10.49 -30.09 -20.82
CA ALA A 73 -11.13 -28.82 -21.13
C ALA A 73 -11.28 -27.96 -19.88
N LEU A 74 -11.70 -28.54 -18.76
CA LEU A 74 -11.82 -27.85 -17.48
C LEU A 74 -10.45 -27.36 -16.96
N LYS A 75 -9.40 -28.15 -17.14
CA LYS A 75 -8.01 -27.74 -16.84
C LYS A 75 -7.59 -26.54 -17.68
N GLY A 76 -7.93 -26.53 -18.98
CA GLY A 76 -7.74 -25.40 -19.87
C GLY A 76 -8.39 -24.12 -19.37
N CYS A 77 -9.65 -24.18 -18.93
CA CYS A 77 -10.37 -23.03 -18.34
C CYS A 77 -9.66 -22.45 -17.12
N ARG A 78 -9.13 -23.32 -16.24
CA ARG A 78 -8.35 -22.90 -15.08
C ARG A 78 -7.05 -22.20 -15.47
N GLN A 79 -6.37 -22.69 -16.50
CA GLN A 79 -5.13 -22.09 -17.01
C GLN A 79 -5.39 -20.72 -17.62
N GLU A 80 -6.43 -20.56 -18.42
CA GLU A 80 -6.82 -19.27 -19.01
C GLU A 80 -7.18 -18.25 -17.92
N LYS A 81 -7.96 -18.63 -16.91
CA LYS A 81 -8.22 -17.78 -15.75
C LYS A 81 -6.95 -17.36 -15.03
N LYS A 82 -5.99 -18.29 -14.84
CA LYS A 82 -4.70 -18.00 -14.22
C LYS A 82 -3.89 -16.98 -15.01
N LYS A 83 -3.85 -17.11 -16.36
CA LYS A 83 -3.18 -16.15 -17.25
C LYS A 83 -3.82 -14.77 -17.14
N ALA A 84 -5.13 -14.67 -17.22
CA ALA A 84 -5.87 -13.41 -17.10
C ALA A 84 -5.65 -12.72 -15.75
N ARG A 85 -5.63 -13.47 -14.66
CA ARG A 85 -5.30 -12.94 -13.32
C ARG A 85 -3.85 -12.44 -13.23
N LYS A 86 -2.91 -13.13 -13.85
CA LYS A 86 -1.51 -12.67 -13.90
C LYS A 86 -1.38 -11.36 -14.67
N SER A 87 -2.08 -11.22 -15.80
CA SER A 87 -2.13 -9.98 -16.56
C SER A 87 -2.67 -8.83 -15.71
N LEU A 88 -3.81 -9.02 -15.05
CA LEU A 88 -4.39 -8.01 -14.18
C LEU A 88 -3.45 -7.60 -13.03
N LYS A 89 -2.70 -8.55 -12.46
CA LYS A 89 -1.69 -8.27 -11.43
C LYS A 89 -0.51 -7.45 -11.97
N ARG A 90 -0.06 -7.72 -13.21
CA ARG A 90 1.00 -6.91 -13.86
C ARG A 90 0.54 -5.48 -14.05
N ASP A 91 -0.66 -5.30 -14.59
CA ASP A 91 -1.24 -3.99 -14.83
C ASP A 91 -1.39 -3.20 -13.52
N HIS A 92 -1.87 -3.85 -12.46
CA HIS A 92 -1.94 -3.24 -11.12
C HIS A 92 -0.56 -2.80 -10.62
N ARG A 93 0.45 -3.65 -10.79
CA ARG A 93 1.81 -3.32 -10.37
C ARG A 93 2.36 -2.13 -11.15
N ALA A 94 2.18 -2.13 -12.47
CA ALA A 94 2.60 -1.03 -13.33
C ALA A 94 1.94 0.29 -12.90
N TYR A 95 0.63 0.28 -12.71
CA TYR A 95 -0.12 1.43 -12.22
C TYR A 95 0.39 1.92 -10.86
N MET A 96 0.55 1.03 -9.88
CA MET A 96 1.04 1.41 -8.56
C MET A 96 2.49 1.90 -8.57
N ASN A 97 3.34 1.37 -9.46
CA ASN A 97 4.71 1.84 -9.63
C ASN A 97 4.75 3.26 -10.21
N GLN A 98 3.90 3.58 -11.20
CA GLN A 98 3.77 4.96 -11.70
C GLN A 98 3.36 5.93 -10.58
N VAL A 99 2.43 5.54 -9.72
CA VAL A 99 2.04 6.34 -8.55
C VAL A 99 3.21 6.52 -7.58
N ARG A 100 3.96 5.44 -7.33
CA ARG A 100 5.14 5.49 -6.44
C ARG A 100 6.22 6.42 -6.99
N GLU A 101 6.51 6.35 -8.28
CA GLU A 101 7.47 7.25 -8.95
C GLU A 101 7.06 8.72 -8.78
N LYS A 102 5.79 9.04 -9.02
CA LYS A 102 5.26 10.39 -8.81
C LYS A 102 5.38 10.89 -7.37
N LEU A 103 5.37 9.98 -6.41
CA LEU A 103 5.51 10.28 -4.97
C LEU A 103 6.97 10.24 -4.49
N GLY A 104 7.94 9.99 -5.38
CA GLY A 104 9.35 9.84 -5.00
C GLY A 104 9.65 8.57 -4.20
N LEU A 105 8.78 7.57 -4.30
CA LEU A 105 8.93 6.29 -3.59
C LEU A 105 9.57 5.23 -4.49
N PRO A 106 10.33 4.28 -3.91
CA PRO A 106 10.93 3.20 -4.69
C PRO A 106 9.86 2.32 -5.33
N VAL A 107 10.06 1.95 -6.59
CA VAL A 107 9.22 1.00 -7.32
C VAL A 107 9.35 -0.41 -6.76
N ARG A 108 8.31 -1.21 -6.90
CA ARG A 108 8.33 -2.62 -6.49
C ARG A 108 8.61 -3.51 -7.69
N SER A 109 9.71 -4.24 -7.62
CA SER A 109 10.01 -5.29 -8.59
C SER A 109 9.10 -6.50 -8.39
N GLY A 110 8.76 -7.17 -9.49
CA GLY A 110 7.98 -8.42 -9.47
C GLY A 110 8.78 -9.65 -9.04
N LYS A 111 9.88 -9.48 -8.36
CA LYS A 111 10.75 -10.58 -7.97
C LYS A 111 9.96 -11.59 -7.14
N LYS A 112 9.85 -12.81 -7.64
CA LYS A 112 9.32 -13.93 -6.87
C LYS A 112 10.12 -14.00 -5.56
N ARG A 113 9.46 -13.97 -4.42
CA ARG A 113 10.07 -14.50 -3.21
C ARG A 113 10.26 -15.99 -3.49
N ASN A 114 11.48 -16.39 -3.75
CA ASN A 114 11.81 -17.80 -3.70
C ASN A 114 11.54 -18.22 -2.25
N ALA A 115 10.42 -18.87 -2.02
CA ALA A 115 10.18 -19.60 -0.79
C ALA A 115 11.23 -20.70 -0.75
N LYS A 116 12.18 -20.57 0.18
CA LYS A 116 12.98 -21.67 0.64
C LYS A 116 12.15 -22.60 1.48
#